data_bb45ae1fb75617754b5e3f577e913ff5
#
_entry.id   bb45ae1fb75617754b5e3f577e913ff5
#
_cell.length_a   1.000
_cell.length_b   1.000
_cell.length_c   1.000
_cell.angle_alpha   90.00
_cell.angle_beta   90.00
_cell.angle_gamma   90.00
#
_symmetry.space_group_name_H-M   'P 1'
#
loop_
_entity.id
_entity.type
_entity.pdbx_description
1 polymer ?
#
loop_
_entity_poly.entity_id
_entity_poly.type
_entity_poly.pdbx_seq_one_letter_code
_entity_poly.pdbx_strand_id
1 'polypeptide(L)'
;MSTGDTTSEQQKSSIPNESSEGTETLEGLAQSDPEDAWRKAYLDYLNTEVAPCAREVSFTFIYLDDDDIPEMFIDTGIEASGQAIIGYYDGEIVEGYFSRIGSQYIEKSGLVYTNTGHMGFYPLDITKYENGEFTVIGSGIACFTDENSPDTLTYEWEGEQV
;
A
#
# COMPACT_ATOMS: atom_id res chain seq x y z
N MET A 1 -76.01 3.40 -19.26
CA MET A 1 -76.13 3.87 -17.86
C MET A 1 -74.74 4.10 -17.36
N SER A 2 -74.47 5.27 -17.22
CA SER A 2 -73.87 6.22 -16.30
C SER A 2 -72.35 6.23 -16.43
N THR A 3 -71.76 7.04 -17.19
CA THR A 3 -71.06 8.34 -17.02
C THR A 3 -70.41 8.57 -15.67
N GLY A 4 -69.10 8.78 -15.72
CA GLY A 4 -68.28 9.25 -14.61
C GLY A 4 -66.99 9.84 -15.16
N ASP A 5 -67.07 11.07 -15.54
CA ASP A 5 -66.00 11.97 -15.94
C ASP A 5 -65.27 12.43 -14.67
N THR A 6 -63.93 12.39 -14.65
CA THR A 6 -63.16 13.08 -13.60
C THR A 6 -61.90 13.65 -14.21
N THR A 7 -61.96 14.93 -14.41
CA THR A 7 -60.94 15.89 -14.76
C THR A 7 -59.80 15.86 -13.76
N SER A 8 -58.56 15.69 -14.25
CA SER A 8 -57.36 15.92 -13.47
C SER A 8 -56.75 17.27 -13.80
N GLU A 9 -56.75 18.17 -12.85
CA GLU A 9 -56.08 19.46 -12.90
C GLU A 9 -54.56 19.30 -12.92
N GLN A 10 -53.97 19.91 -13.92
CA GLN A 10 -52.51 20.09 -13.99
C GLN A 10 -52.10 21.24 -13.08
N GLN A 11 -51.42 20.96 -12.01
CA GLN A 11 -50.76 21.92 -11.16
C GLN A 11 -49.38 22.25 -11.70
N LYS A 12 -49.27 23.43 -12.31
CA LYS A 12 -48.04 24.01 -12.85
C LYS A 12 -47.22 24.61 -11.71
N SER A 13 -46.18 23.87 -11.26
CA SER A 13 -45.20 24.39 -10.28
C SER A 13 -44.13 25.14 -11.04
N SER A 14 -44.05 26.43 -10.81
CA SER A 14 -42.98 27.32 -11.26
C SER A 14 -41.76 27.19 -10.38
N ILE A 15 -40.64 26.84 -10.99
CA ILE A 15 -39.30 26.81 -10.37
C ILE A 15 -38.74 28.23 -10.44
N PRO A 16 -38.29 28.82 -9.32
CA PRO A 16 -37.50 30.05 -9.37
C PRO A 16 -36.11 29.76 -9.85
N ASN A 17 -35.69 30.45 -10.88
CA ASN A 17 -34.35 30.49 -11.39
C ASN A 17 -33.50 31.40 -10.50
N GLU A 18 -32.71 30.86 -9.59
CA GLU A 18 -31.64 31.58 -8.90
C GLU A 18 -30.30 31.16 -9.48
N SER A 19 -29.84 31.94 -10.44
CA SER A 19 -28.44 31.96 -10.86
C SER A 19 -27.67 32.76 -9.82
N SER A 20 -26.94 32.06 -8.96
CA SER A 20 -25.78 32.61 -8.26
C SER A 20 -24.54 32.01 -8.85
N GLU A 21 -23.90 32.74 -9.75
CA GLU A 21 -22.52 32.52 -10.15
C GLU A 21 -21.63 32.74 -8.92
N GLY A 22 -21.35 31.66 -8.19
CA GLY A 22 -20.25 31.59 -7.26
C GLY A 22 -18.99 31.34 -8.07
N THR A 23 -18.24 32.39 -8.37
CA THR A 23 -16.85 32.26 -8.81
C THR A 23 -16.04 31.71 -7.64
N GLU A 24 -15.98 30.38 -7.50
CA GLU A 24 -15.01 29.75 -6.63
C GLU A 24 -13.62 30.00 -7.22
N THR A 25 -12.90 30.91 -6.61
CA THR A 25 -11.52 31.19 -6.91
C THR A 25 -10.69 29.93 -6.67
N LEU A 26 -9.87 29.56 -7.66
CA LEU A 26 -8.94 28.42 -7.62
C LEU A 26 -7.91 28.47 -6.46
N GLU A 27 -7.94 29.51 -5.64
CA GLU A 27 -7.11 29.65 -4.43
C GLU A 27 -7.62 28.84 -3.22
N GLY A 28 -8.84 28.30 -3.25
CA GLY A 28 -9.40 27.44 -2.20
C GLY A 28 -8.99 25.97 -2.26
N LEU A 29 -8.35 25.53 -3.35
CA LEU A 29 -7.93 24.13 -3.55
C LEU A 29 -6.50 23.84 -3.07
N ALA A 30 -5.80 24.83 -2.52
CA ALA A 30 -4.38 24.71 -2.14
C ALA A 30 -4.14 24.37 -0.67
N GLN A 31 -5.18 24.13 0.14
CA GLN A 31 -5.04 23.58 1.48
C GLN A 31 -5.69 22.19 1.51
N SER A 32 -4.93 21.18 1.02
CA SER A 32 -5.25 19.81 1.39
C SER A 32 -5.14 19.73 2.91
N ASP A 33 -6.19 19.22 3.56
CA ASP A 33 -6.15 18.88 4.98
C ASP A 33 -4.88 18.03 5.21
N PRO A 34 -4.06 18.34 6.22
CA PRO A 34 -2.90 17.52 6.54
C PRO A 34 -3.23 16.03 6.69
N GLU A 35 -4.46 15.71 7.12
CA GLU A 35 -4.96 14.34 7.20
C GLU A 35 -5.10 13.64 5.83
N ASP A 36 -5.20 14.38 4.73
CA ASP A 36 -5.34 13.82 3.38
C ASP A 36 -4.04 13.87 2.56
N ALA A 37 -2.98 14.48 3.08
CA ALA A 37 -1.72 14.65 2.35
C ALA A 37 -1.10 13.31 1.94
N TRP A 38 -1.09 12.33 2.83
CA TRP A 38 -0.56 11.00 2.53
C TRP A 38 -1.38 10.27 1.47
N ARG A 39 -2.72 10.42 1.47
CA ARG A 39 -3.58 9.81 0.45
C ARG A 39 -3.25 10.32 -0.94
N LYS A 40 -3.05 11.63 -1.05
CA LYS A 40 -2.65 12.26 -2.30
C LYS A 40 -1.26 11.78 -2.74
N ALA A 41 -0.31 11.72 -1.82
CA ALA A 41 1.05 11.25 -2.10
C ALA A 41 1.05 9.79 -2.59
N TYR A 42 0.28 8.91 -1.96
CA TYR A 42 0.15 7.51 -2.40
C TYR A 42 -0.52 7.39 -3.77
N LEU A 43 -1.56 8.17 -4.03
CA LEU A 43 -2.20 8.18 -5.35
C LEU A 43 -1.26 8.68 -6.45
N ASP A 44 -0.51 9.73 -6.17
CA ASP A 44 0.49 10.25 -7.10
C ASP A 44 1.59 9.20 -7.35
N TYR A 45 2.10 8.54 -6.31
CA TYR A 45 3.06 7.45 -6.42
C TYR A 45 2.54 6.27 -7.27
N LEU A 46 1.33 5.81 -7.02
CA LEU A 46 0.71 4.76 -7.82
C LEU A 46 0.60 5.13 -9.30
N ASN A 47 0.27 6.38 -9.62
CA ASN A 47 0.12 6.84 -10.98
C ASN A 47 1.45 7.08 -11.71
N THR A 48 2.48 7.53 -11.00
CA THR A 48 3.75 7.92 -11.61
C THR A 48 4.78 6.80 -11.63
N GLU A 49 4.85 6.00 -10.57
CA GLU A 49 5.90 4.98 -10.41
C GLU A 49 5.37 3.57 -10.70
N VAL A 50 4.16 3.23 -10.25
CA VAL A 50 3.65 1.87 -10.32
C VAL A 50 2.92 1.60 -11.65
N ALA A 51 1.95 2.44 -12.01
CA ALA A 51 1.11 2.22 -13.19
C ALA A 51 1.87 2.12 -14.52
N PRO A 52 2.97 2.86 -14.76
CA PRO A 52 3.74 2.72 -15.99
C PRO A 52 4.51 1.41 -16.11
N CYS A 53 4.82 0.76 -14.97
CA CYS A 53 5.70 -0.41 -14.91
C CYS A 53 4.94 -1.74 -14.81
N ALA A 54 3.72 -1.74 -14.32
CA ALA A 54 2.97 -2.93 -13.98
C ALA A 54 1.73 -3.12 -14.87
N ARG A 55 1.43 -4.38 -15.21
CA ARG A 55 0.19 -4.73 -15.91
C ARG A 55 -0.97 -4.93 -14.93
N GLU A 56 -0.67 -5.52 -13.79
CA GLU A 56 -1.61 -5.77 -12.71
C GLU A 56 -0.84 -5.75 -11.40
N VAL A 57 -1.28 -4.95 -10.45
CA VAL A 57 -0.67 -4.79 -9.12
C VAL A 57 -1.79 -4.76 -8.12
N SER A 58 -1.64 -5.46 -7.02
CA SER A 58 -2.51 -5.32 -5.87
C SER A 58 -1.83 -4.49 -4.79
N PHE A 59 -2.61 -3.74 -4.03
CA PHE A 59 -2.13 -3.06 -2.84
C PHE A 59 -3.15 -3.15 -1.70
N THR A 60 -2.65 -3.07 -0.49
CA THR A 60 -3.46 -2.98 0.72
C THR A 60 -2.83 -2.01 1.68
N PHE A 61 -3.64 -1.41 2.55
CA PHE A 61 -3.13 -0.60 3.65
C PHE A 61 -2.87 -1.47 4.87
N ILE A 62 -1.73 -1.23 5.49
CA ILE A 62 -1.28 -1.92 6.71
C ILE A 62 -0.87 -0.85 7.74
N TYR A 63 -0.89 -1.18 9.01
CA TYR A 63 -0.32 -0.34 10.06
C TYR A 63 0.99 -0.97 10.51
N LEU A 64 2.08 -0.59 9.87
CA LEU A 64 3.39 -1.16 10.15
C LEU A 64 3.99 -0.58 11.42
N ASP A 65 3.85 0.71 11.64
CA ASP A 65 4.25 1.38 12.87
C ASP A 65 3.03 1.84 13.72
N ASP A 66 3.27 2.63 14.75
CA ASP A 66 2.23 2.99 15.73
C ASP A 66 1.66 4.40 15.48
N ASP A 67 1.88 4.95 14.29
CA ASP A 67 1.24 6.20 13.88
C ASP A 67 -0.15 5.96 13.26
N ASP A 68 -0.88 7.04 12.96
CA ASP A 68 -2.24 6.97 12.40
C ASP A 68 -2.24 6.95 10.86
N ILE A 69 -1.07 6.96 10.22
CA ILE A 69 -0.92 6.92 8.76
C ILE A 69 -0.60 5.50 8.32
N PRO A 70 -1.50 4.81 7.62
CA PRO A 70 -1.20 3.46 7.18
C PRO A 70 -0.17 3.44 6.06
N GLU A 71 0.75 2.50 6.07
CA GLU A 71 1.61 2.18 4.94
C GLU A 71 0.85 1.44 3.85
N MET A 72 1.27 1.63 2.62
CA MET A 72 0.73 0.92 1.46
C MET A 72 1.65 -0.25 1.09
N PHE A 73 1.18 -1.47 1.33
CA PHE A 73 1.85 -2.70 0.89
C PHE A 73 1.47 -3.01 -0.55
N ILE A 74 2.44 -3.10 -1.42
CA ILE A 74 2.27 -3.36 -2.86
C ILE A 74 2.79 -4.75 -3.20
N ASP A 75 1.96 -5.55 -3.87
CA ASP A 75 2.31 -6.86 -4.41
C ASP A 75 2.09 -6.89 -5.92
N THR A 76 3.15 -7.17 -6.65
CA THR A 76 3.10 -7.26 -8.11
C THR A 76 2.51 -8.59 -8.61
N GLY A 77 2.31 -9.57 -7.71
CA GLY A 77 1.90 -10.93 -8.07
C GLY A 77 2.98 -11.72 -8.84
N ILE A 78 4.14 -11.13 -9.07
CA ILE A 78 5.26 -11.73 -9.79
C ILE A 78 6.44 -11.90 -8.83
N GLU A 79 6.83 -13.13 -8.57
CA GLU A 79 7.89 -13.46 -7.62
C GLU A 79 9.19 -12.68 -7.88
N ALA A 80 9.59 -12.58 -9.14
CA ALA A 80 10.82 -11.89 -9.52
C ALA A 80 10.75 -10.36 -9.40
N SER A 81 9.54 -9.79 -9.33
CA SER A 81 9.34 -8.34 -9.20
C SER A 81 9.25 -7.88 -7.76
N GLY A 82 9.13 -8.82 -6.80
CA GLY A 82 9.11 -8.50 -5.39
C GLY A 82 7.86 -7.77 -4.90
N GLN A 83 7.99 -7.22 -3.71
CA GLN A 83 6.97 -6.46 -2.98
C GLN A 83 7.58 -5.15 -2.49
N ALA A 84 6.74 -4.16 -2.24
CA ALA A 84 7.17 -2.89 -1.65
C ALA A 84 6.23 -2.46 -0.53
N ILE A 85 6.77 -1.76 0.44
CA ILE A 85 6.01 -1.03 1.45
C ILE A 85 6.32 0.45 1.28
N ILE A 86 5.29 1.23 1.09
CA ILE A 86 5.38 2.67 0.87
C ILE A 86 4.84 3.35 2.11
N GLY A 87 5.70 4.10 2.77
CA GLY A 87 5.35 4.93 3.91
C GLY A 87 5.25 6.41 3.51
N TYR A 88 4.65 7.21 4.37
CA TYR A 88 4.61 8.66 4.26
C TYR A 88 5.13 9.26 5.55
N TYR A 89 6.29 9.91 5.48
CA TYR A 89 6.95 10.48 6.65
C TYR A 89 7.46 11.89 6.35
N ASP A 90 7.20 12.82 7.25
CA ASP A 90 7.62 14.23 7.17
C ASP A 90 7.28 14.91 5.81
N GLY A 91 6.14 14.55 5.22
CA GLY A 91 5.66 15.12 3.96
C GLY A 91 6.15 14.41 2.70
N GLU A 92 6.95 13.36 2.80
CA GLU A 92 7.58 12.66 1.68
C GLU A 92 7.21 11.17 1.64
N ILE A 93 7.29 10.59 0.45
CA ILE A 93 7.17 9.14 0.25
C ILE A 93 8.48 8.47 0.67
N VAL A 94 8.34 7.39 1.41
CA VAL A 94 9.44 6.50 1.81
C VAL A 94 9.16 5.11 1.26
N GLU A 95 10.15 4.47 0.65
CA GLU A 95 9.99 3.18 -0.02
C GLU A 95 10.90 2.11 0.61
N GLY A 96 10.29 1.00 1.04
CA GLY A 96 10.98 -0.24 1.37
C GLY A 96 10.71 -1.27 0.27
N TYR A 97 11.76 -1.71 -0.42
CA TYR A 97 11.67 -2.74 -1.45
C TYR A 97 12.14 -4.08 -0.93
N PHE A 98 11.34 -5.11 -1.17
CA PHE A 98 11.63 -6.49 -0.76
C PHE A 98 11.65 -7.39 -1.99
N SER A 99 12.80 -7.97 -2.27
CA SER A 99 12.95 -8.88 -3.40
C SER A 99 12.14 -10.14 -3.17
N ARG A 100 11.45 -10.63 -4.21
CA ARG A 100 10.50 -11.73 -4.19
C ARG A 100 9.21 -11.43 -3.41
N ILE A 101 8.30 -12.39 -3.42
CA ILE A 101 7.04 -12.35 -2.67
C ILE A 101 7.18 -13.18 -1.39
N GLY A 102 6.37 -12.87 -0.38
CA GLY A 102 6.34 -13.60 0.89
C GLY A 102 6.87 -12.79 2.07
N SER A 103 7.00 -11.48 1.91
CA SER A 103 7.25 -10.58 3.06
C SER A 103 6.11 -10.70 4.07
N GLN A 104 6.48 -10.72 5.34
CA GLN A 104 5.57 -10.75 6.47
C GLN A 104 5.89 -9.58 7.38
N TYR A 105 4.89 -9.01 8.01
CA TYR A 105 5.07 -7.90 8.93
C TYR A 105 4.33 -8.17 10.25
N ILE A 106 4.76 -7.49 11.29
CA ILE A 106 4.07 -7.46 12.58
C ILE A 106 3.44 -6.09 12.73
N GLU A 107 2.11 -6.06 12.80
CA GLU A 107 1.34 -4.83 12.93
C GLU A 107 1.85 -3.99 14.12
N LYS A 108 2.00 -2.69 13.90
CA LYS A 108 2.43 -1.68 14.88
C LYS A 108 3.79 -1.93 15.54
N SER A 109 4.63 -2.72 14.91
CA SER A 109 5.97 -3.01 15.43
C SER A 109 7.09 -2.39 14.61
N GLY A 110 6.81 -1.96 13.40
CA GLY A 110 7.81 -1.55 12.42
C GLY A 110 8.62 -2.72 11.87
N LEU A 111 8.27 -3.98 12.14
CA LEU A 111 9.09 -5.13 11.75
C LEU A 111 8.54 -5.81 10.50
N VAL A 112 9.44 -6.01 9.54
CA VAL A 112 9.20 -6.77 8.32
C VAL A 112 10.21 -7.92 8.25
N TYR A 113 9.70 -9.13 8.09
CA TYR A 113 10.47 -10.33 7.81
C TYR A 113 10.41 -10.66 6.33
N THR A 114 11.54 -10.96 5.73
CA THR A 114 11.62 -11.39 4.33
C THR A 114 12.39 -12.69 4.18
N ASN A 115 11.92 -13.51 3.25
CA ASN A 115 12.62 -14.69 2.80
C ASN A 115 12.74 -14.60 1.28
N THR A 116 13.95 -14.39 0.78
CA THR A 116 14.20 -14.19 -0.65
C THR A 116 14.77 -15.42 -1.34
N GLY A 117 14.74 -16.56 -0.66
CA GLY A 117 15.43 -17.78 -1.05
C GLY A 117 14.85 -18.48 -2.27
N HIS A 118 15.74 -19.25 -2.92
CA HIS A 118 15.43 -20.10 -4.04
C HIS A 118 16.44 -21.25 -4.15
N MET A 119 15.97 -22.44 -4.59
CA MET A 119 16.84 -23.60 -4.91
C MET A 119 17.80 -24.02 -3.79
N GLY A 120 17.33 -24.06 -2.54
CA GLY A 120 18.12 -24.54 -1.41
C GLY A 120 18.97 -23.50 -0.71
N PHE A 121 18.84 -22.25 -1.09
CA PHE A 121 19.50 -21.11 -0.47
C PHE A 121 18.46 -20.06 -0.15
N TYR A 122 18.24 -19.78 1.14
CA TYR A 122 17.14 -18.95 1.63
C TYR A 122 17.66 -17.85 2.55
N PRO A 123 18.09 -16.70 2.00
CA PRO A 123 18.38 -15.51 2.81
C PRO A 123 17.13 -15.04 3.54
N LEU A 124 17.32 -14.66 4.79
CA LEU A 124 16.29 -14.18 5.71
C LEU A 124 16.74 -12.83 6.24
N ASP A 125 15.87 -11.82 6.16
CA ASP A 125 16.17 -10.52 6.73
C ASP A 125 15.04 -10.08 7.64
N ILE A 126 15.40 -9.39 8.72
CA ILE A 126 14.49 -8.62 9.54
C ILE A 126 14.80 -7.14 9.29
N THR A 127 13.85 -6.44 8.75
CA THR A 127 13.92 -5.00 8.49
C THR A 127 13.07 -4.25 9.51
N LYS A 128 13.61 -3.18 10.06
CA LYS A 128 12.89 -2.24 10.91
C LYS A 128 12.52 -1.02 10.08
N TYR A 129 11.25 -0.62 10.15
CA TYR A 129 10.77 0.69 9.74
C TYR A 129 10.64 1.58 10.96
N GLU A 130 11.31 2.69 10.97
CA GLU A 130 11.25 3.67 12.06
C GLU A 130 11.67 5.06 11.57
N ASN A 131 10.92 6.09 11.93
CA ASN A 131 11.19 7.48 11.54
C ASN A 131 11.40 7.68 10.02
N GLY A 132 10.61 7.02 9.20
CA GLY A 132 10.70 7.13 7.74
C GLY A 132 11.90 6.39 7.12
N GLU A 133 12.51 5.43 7.81
CA GLU A 133 13.64 4.67 7.29
C GLU A 133 13.43 3.16 7.45
N PHE A 134 13.75 2.41 6.39
CA PHE A 134 13.81 0.95 6.41
C PHE A 134 15.25 0.50 6.60
N THR A 135 15.56 -0.12 7.74
CA THR A 135 16.91 -0.59 8.09
C THR A 135 16.91 -2.08 8.38
N VAL A 136 17.79 -2.86 7.72
CA VAL A 136 17.99 -4.27 8.07
C VAL A 136 18.67 -4.33 9.43
N ILE A 137 17.99 -4.97 10.39
CA ILE A 137 18.47 -5.09 11.77
C ILE A 137 18.93 -6.49 12.14
N GLY A 138 18.73 -7.46 11.25
CA GLY A 138 19.22 -8.82 11.43
C GLY A 138 19.10 -9.58 10.13
N SER A 139 20.09 -10.45 9.89
CA SER A 139 20.13 -11.28 8.68
C SER A 139 20.52 -12.72 9.02
N GLY A 140 19.93 -13.64 8.30
CA GLY A 140 20.22 -15.04 8.41
C GLY A 140 20.18 -15.76 7.08
N ILE A 141 20.53 -17.03 7.11
CA ILE A 141 20.46 -17.87 5.94
C ILE A 141 20.03 -19.29 6.33
N ALA A 142 19.18 -19.88 5.50
CA ALA A 142 18.89 -21.29 5.57
C ALA A 142 19.37 -21.95 4.28
N CYS A 143 20.15 -23.03 4.39
CA CYS A 143 20.69 -23.76 3.24
C CYS A 143 20.43 -25.26 3.37
N PHE A 144 20.29 -25.94 2.24
CA PHE A 144 20.35 -27.40 2.24
C PHE A 144 21.74 -27.86 2.65
N THR A 145 21.78 -28.81 3.59
CA THR A 145 23.05 -29.46 4.02
C THR A 145 23.61 -30.36 2.94
N ASP A 146 22.74 -30.97 2.11
CA ASP A 146 23.06 -31.85 1.01
C ASP A 146 22.07 -31.61 -0.12
N GLU A 147 22.57 -31.33 -1.33
CA GLU A 147 21.76 -31.13 -2.53
C GLU A 147 20.86 -32.34 -2.87
N ASN A 148 21.22 -33.54 -2.38
CA ASN A 148 20.45 -34.75 -2.59
C ASN A 148 19.47 -35.06 -1.45
N SER A 149 19.46 -34.26 -0.40
CA SER A 149 18.60 -34.41 0.79
C SER A 149 17.90 -33.10 1.11
N PRO A 150 16.86 -32.72 0.34
CA PRO A 150 16.17 -31.44 0.51
C PRO A 150 15.41 -31.29 1.84
N ASP A 151 15.36 -32.35 2.64
CA ASP A 151 14.70 -32.35 3.94
C ASP A 151 15.59 -31.87 5.10
N THR A 152 16.87 -31.58 4.83
CA THR A 152 17.83 -31.13 5.85
C THR A 152 18.29 -29.71 5.58
N LEU A 153 17.81 -28.77 6.39
CA LEU A 153 18.25 -27.39 6.36
C LEU A 153 19.23 -27.13 7.52
N THR A 154 20.28 -26.37 7.23
CA THR A 154 21.10 -25.70 8.23
C THR A 154 20.74 -24.23 8.26
N TYR A 155 20.80 -23.66 9.44
CA TYR A 155 20.48 -22.26 9.68
C TYR A 155 21.71 -21.54 10.23
N GLU A 156 21.98 -20.38 9.70
CA GLU A 156 22.97 -19.45 10.22
C GLU A 156 22.28 -18.10 10.48
N TRP A 157 22.57 -17.50 11.60
CA TRP A 157 22.11 -16.18 11.94
C TRP A 157 23.31 -15.28 12.23
N GLU A 158 23.44 -14.17 11.49
CA GLU A 158 24.58 -13.24 11.59
C GLU A 158 25.96 -13.94 11.46
N GLY A 159 26.00 -15.05 10.70
CA GLY A 159 27.20 -15.83 10.46
C GLY A 159 27.50 -16.91 11.52
N GLU A 160 26.64 -17.09 12.50
CA GLU A 160 26.72 -18.17 13.48
C GLU A 160 25.70 -19.27 13.20
N GLN A 161 26.14 -20.54 13.24
CA GLN A 161 25.23 -21.69 13.06
C GLN A 161 24.31 -21.80 14.29
N VAL A 162 23.01 -21.88 14.09
CA VAL A 162 21.96 -21.98 15.09
C VAL A 162 21.15 -23.25 14.97
#